data_3821b7bff10ed92b9838466dca7440f5
#
_entry.id   3821b7bff10ed92b9838466dca7440f5
#
_cell.length_a   1.000
_cell.length_b   1.000
_cell.length_c   1.000
_cell.angle_alpha   90.00
_cell.angle_beta   90.00
_cell.angle_gamma   90.00
#
_symmetry.space_group_name_H-M   'P 1'
#
loop_
_entity.id
_entity.type
_entity.pdbx_description
1 polymer ?
#
loop_
_entity_poly.entity_id
_entity_poly.type
_entity_poly.pdbx_seq_one_letter_code
_entity_poly.pdbx_strand_id
1 'polypeptide(L)'
;MLMGRGGKVATRKTHVSETPATQLLRAHGIAFTEHPYDYLEHGGARHSAAVLGLEPATVVKTLVMQDQDAKPLLVLMHGDRTVSTKNLARQIGAKSVAPCRPEVADRHSGYRVGGTSPFGTRRAMPVFIESTILELPWIAINGGRRGYLIGIDPRVCVTLLGARPVQCALAE
;
A
#
# COMPACT_ATOMS: atom_id res chain seq x y z
N MET A 1 21.47 -4.44 52.81
CA MET A 1 21.45 -5.11 51.50
C MET A 1 20.12 -4.72 50.82
N LEU A 2 20.15 -3.75 49.96
CA LEU A 2 18.95 -3.31 49.20
C LEU A 2 18.99 -4.05 47.86
N MET A 3 18.12 -5.02 47.69
CA MET A 3 17.86 -5.65 46.37
C MET A 3 17.05 -4.69 45.55
N GLY A 4 17.65 -4.09 44.53
CA GLY A 4 16.94 -3.29 43.54
C GLY A 4 15.98 -4.18 42.74
N ARG A 5 14.70 -3.92 42.91
CA ARG A 5 13.67 -4.47 42.01
C ARG A 5 13.82 -3.77 40.67
N GLY A 6 14.47 -4.44 39.71
CA GLY A 6 14.44 -4.03 38.32
C GLY A 6 12.99 -4.11 37.79
N GLY A 7 12.34 -2.96 37.71
CA GLY A 7 11.07 -2.86 37.07
C GLY A 7 11.22 -3.23 35.60
N LYS A 8 10.66 -4.34 35.18
CA LYS A 8 10.47 -4.64 33.77
C LYS A 8 9.53 -3.58 33.21
N VAL A 9 10.09 -2.66 32.42
CA VAL A 9 9.28 -1.77 31.59
C VAL A 9 8.53 -2.67 30.61
N ALA A 10 7.25 -2.88 30.86
CA ALA A 10 6.39 -3.59 29.93
C ALA A 10 6.25 -2.69 28.69
N THR A 11 7.00 -3.01 27.63
CA THR A 11 6.71 -2.47 26.31
C THR A 11 5.30 -2.89 25.96
N ARG A 12 4.36 -1.93 25.93
CA ARG A 12 3.04 -2.15 25.37
C ARG A 12 3.25 -2.54 23.91
N LYS A 13 3.16 -3.83 23.62
CA LYS A 13 2.95 -4.28 22.25
C LYS A 13 1.62 -3.70 21.83
N THR A 14 1.65 -2.69 20.96
CA THR A 14 0.45 -2.19 20.32
C THR A 14 -0.12 -3.37 19.55
N HIS A 15 -1.18 -3.99 20.09
CA HIS A 15 -1.82 -5.12 19.42
C HIS A 15 -2.50 -4.57 18.17
N VAL A 16 -1.87 -4.77 17.03
CA VAL A 16 -2.45 -4.46 15.73
C VAL A 16 -3.32 -5.65 15.35
N SER A 17 -4.64 -5.43 15.30
CA SER A 17 -5.57 -6.43 14.82
C SER A 17 -5.19 -6.85 13.40
N GLU A 18 -5.26 -8.14 13.11
CA GLU A 18 -5.03 -8.64 11.77
C GLU A 18 -6.01 -8.04 10.76
N THR A 19 -5.50 -7.78 9.56
CA THR A 19 -6.28 -7.33 8.42
C THR A 19 -6.35 -8.44 7.38
N PRO A 20 -7.25 -8.36 6.39
CA PRO A 20 -7.22 -9.30 5.27
C PRO A 20 -5.86 -9.36 4.58
N ALA A 21 -5.15 -8.21 4.50
CA ALA A 21 -3.80 -8.14 3.94
C ALA A 21 -2.79 -8.94 4.75
N THR A 22 -2.72 -8.73 6.05
CA THR A 22 -1.77 -9.45 6.91
C THR A 22 -2.08 -10.94 6.99
N GLN A 23 -3.34 -11.31 6.98
CA GLN A 23 -3.77 -12.71 6.93
C GLN A 23 -3.29 -13.40 5.66
N LEU A 24 -3.44 -12.74 4.51
CA LEU A 24 -2.97 -13.28 3.23
C LEU A 24 -1.45 -13.47 3.22
N LEU A 25 -0.71 -12.48 3.67
CA LEU A 25 0.75 -12.54 3.72
C LEU A 25 1.24 -13.65 4.65
N ARG A 26 0.65 -13.78 5.83
CA ARG A 26 0.98 -14.85 6.78
C ARG A 26 0.65 -16.23 6.23
N ALA A 27 -0.50 -16.37 5.57
CA ALA A 27 -0.91 -17.64 4.95
C ALA A 27 0.08 -18.11 3.86
N HIS A 28 0.78 -17.18 3.21
CA HIS A 28 1.80 -17.48 2.20
C HIS A 28 3.23 -17.49 2.76
N GLY A 29 3.40 -17.38 4.06
CA GLY A 29 4.72 -17.39 4.70
C GLY A 29 5.60 -16.18 4.36
N ILE A 30 4.99 -15.05 4.01
CA ILE A 30 5.70 -13.85 3.61
C ILE A 30 6.02 -13.00 4.83
N ALA A 31 7.30 -12.70 5.03
CA ALA A 31 7.76 -11.83 6.10
C ALA A 31 7.46 -10.37 5.78
N PHE A 32 6.99 -9.64 6.78
CA PHE A 32 6.80 -8.20 6.72
C PHE A 32 7.03 -7.58 8.09
N THR A 33 7.33 -6.29 8.11
CA THR A 33 7.45 -5.49 9.33
C THR A 33 6.23 -4.59 9.49
N GLU A 34 5.90 -4.22 10.72
CA GLU A 34 4.73 -3.40 11.03
C GLU A 34 5.16 -1.98 11.40
N HIS A 35 4.49 -0.99 10.83
CA HIS A 35 4.79 0.43 11.00
C HIS A 35 3.51 1.23 11.27
N PRO A 36 2.94 1.11 12.49
CA PRO A 36 1.78 1.91 12.87
C PRO A 36 2.19 3.39 13.04
N TYR A 37 1.29 4.29 12.71
CA TYR A 37 1.48 5.73 12.87
C TYR A 37 0.14 6.41 13.12
N ASP A 38 0.17 7.63 13.66
CA ASP A 38 -1.03 8.42 13.86
C ASP A 38 -1.55 8.93 12.51
N TYR A 39 -2.71 8.43 12.13
CA TYR A 39 -3.35 8.79 10.87
C TYR A 39 -3.80 10.26 10.87
N LEU A 40 -3.52 10.95 9.79
CA LEU A 40 -4.01 12.29 9.52
C LEU A 40 -4.90 12.25 8.28
N GLU A 41 -6.14 12.67 8.42
CA GLU A 41 -7.06 12.74 7.29
C GLU A 41 -6.49 13.66 6.19
N HIS A 42 -6.51 13.19 4.95
CA HIS A 42 -5.89 13.84 3.79
C HIS A 42 -4.36 14.03 3.88
N GLY A 43 -3.70 13.43 4.88
CA GLY A 43 -2.25 13.52 5.02
C GLY A 43 -1.48 12.77 3.93
N GLY A 44 -2.02 11.66 3.46
CA GLY A 44 -1.45 10.85 2.39
C GLY A 44 -0.09 10.25 2.70
N ALA A 45 0.62 9.84 1.65
CA ALA A 45 1.94 9.22 1.75
C ALA A 45 3.00 10.18 2.30
N ARG A 46 2.90 11.48 2.04
CA ARG A 46 3.84 12.49 2.57
C ARG A 46 3.78 12.54 4.09
N HIS A 47 2.59 12.50 4.67
CA HIS A 47 2.42 12.51 6.13
C HIS A 47 3.01 11.25 6.75
N SER A 48 2.65 10.07 6.25
CA SER A 48 3.15 8.80 6.78
C SER A 48 4.67 8.70 6.65
N ALA A 49 5.23 9.11 5.52
CA ALA A 49 6.67 9.14 5.32
C ALA A 49 7.38 10.05 6.34
N ALA A 50 6.85 11.25 6.55
CA ALA A 50 7.42 12.21 7.51
C ALA A 50 7.37 11.68 8.94
N VAL A 51 6.23 11.14 9.38
CA VAL A 51 6.05 10.59 10.73
C VAL A 51 6.94 9.38 10.99
N LEU A 52 7.10 8.51 9.99
CA LEU A 52 7.89 7.29 10.10
C LEU A 52 9.37 7.49 9.76
N GLY A 53 9.77 8.69 9.35
CA GLY A 53 11.16 8.97 8.97
C GLY A 53 11.60 8.24 7.69
N LEU A 54 10.67 8.04 6.75
CA LEU A 54 10.93 7.35 5.50
C LEU A 54 11.03 8.32 4.33
N GLU A 55 11.80 7.94 3.32
CA GLU A 55 11.78 8.65 2.04
C GLU A 55 10.41 8.46 1.36
N PRO A 56 9.77 9.52 0.86
CA PRO A 56 8.46 9.42 0.21
C PRO A 56 8.43 8.44 -0.96
N ALA A 57 9.53 8.31 -1.71
CA ALA A 57 9.64 7.36 -2.81
C ALA A 57 9.55 5.90 -2.36
N THR A 58 9.89 5.61 -1.11
CA THR A 58 9.83 4.28 -0.52
C THR A 58 8.42 3.93 -0.01
N VAL A 59 7.60 4.93 0.26
CA VAL A 59 6.19 4.75 0.62
C VAL A 59 5.37 4.60 -0.64
N VAL A 60 4.71 3.45 -0.79
CA VAL A 60 3.96 3.10 -2.00
C VAL A 60 2.46 3.29 -1.76
N LYS A 61 1.82 4.03 -2.64
CA LYS A 61 0.37 4.26 -2.65
C LYS A 61 -0.32 3.11 -3.38
N THR A 62 -1.44 2.66 -2.85
CA THR A 62 -2.34 1.71 -3.52
C THR A 62 -3.57 2.48 -4.00
N LEU A 63 -3.71 2.62 -5.30
CA LEU A 63 -4.76 3.42 -5.94
C LEU A 63 -5.74 2.50 -6.67
N VAL A 64 -7.02 2.63 -6.35
CA VAL A 64 -8.09 1.93 -7.07
C VAL A 64 -8.54 2.82 -8.23
N MET A 65 -8.38 2.33 -9.42
CA MET A 65 -8.76 3.01 -10.65
C MET A 65 -9.72 2.15 -11.45
N GLN A 66 -10.26 2.70 -12.51
CA GLN A 66 -11.15 1.98 -13.43
C GLN A 66 -10.88 2.37 -14.87
N ASP A 67 -11.15 1.43 -15.78
CA ASP A 67 -11.08 1.69 -17.21
C ASP A 67 -12.39 2.33 -17.74
N GLN A 68 -12.49 2.52 -19.05
CA GLN A 68 -13.66 3.10 -19.73
C GLN A 68 -14.95 2.30 -19.51
N ASP A 69 -14.85 1.02 -19.19
CA ASP A 69 -15.98 0.12 -18.93
C ASP A 69 -16.25 -0.05 -17.43
N ALA A 70 -15.71 0.85 -16.61
CA ALA A 70 -15.80 0.82 -15.15
C ALA A 70 -15.22 -0.46 -14.53
N LYS A 71 -14.32 -1.16 -15.22
CA LYS A 71 -13.61 -2.33 -14.68
C LYS A 71 -12.50 -1.84 -13.75
N PRO A 72 -12.48 -2.30 -12.49
CA PRO A 72 -11.49 -1.82 -11.52
C PRO A 72 -10.12 -2.44 -11.74
N LEU A 73 -9.11 -1.67 -11.39
CA LEU A 73 -7.70 -2.09 -11.37
C LEU A 73 -6.98 -1.40 -10.22
N LEU A 74 -5.87 -1.98 -9.80
CA LEU A 74 -5.00 -1.38 -8.80
C LEU A 74 -3.73 -0.86 -9.45
N VAL A 75 -3.30 0.32 -9.00
CA VAL A 75 -2.03 0.92 -9.41
C VAL A 75 -1.19 1.18 -8.16
N LEU A 76 0.02 0.66 -8.16
CA LEU A 76 1.00 0.89 -7.09
C LEU A 76 1.98 1.96 -7.57
N MET A 77 2.05 3.08 -6.83
CA MET A 77 2.82 4.25 -7.21
C MET A 77 3.63 4.78 -6.03
N HIS A 78 4.80 5.35 -6.32
CA HIS A 78 5.61 6.06 -5.32
C HIS A 78 4.82 7.15 -4.62
N GLY A 79 5.07 7.33 -3.33
CA GLY A 79 4.39 8.32 -2.51
C GLY A 79 4.58 9.77 -2.96
N ASP A 80 5.68 10.05 -3.66
CA ASP A 80 6.04 11.38 -4.19
C ASP A 80 5.79 11.54 -5.70
N ARG A 81 5.02 10.63 -6.28
CA ARG A 81 4.68 10.67 -7.70
C ARG A 81 3.16 10.55 -7.89
N THR A 82 2.70 11.03 -9.02
CA THR A 82 1.31 10.85 -9.45
C THR A 82 1.25 9.93 -10.67
N VAL A 83 0.08 9.35 -10.93
CA VAL A 83 -0.12 8.44 -12.06
C VAL A 83 -0.50 9.23 -13.32
N SER A 84 0.28 9.04 -14.38
CA SER A 84 -0.16 9.41 -15.73
C SER A 84 -1.20 8.41 -16.20
N THR A 85 -2.48 8.77 -16.09
CA THR A 85 -3.58 7.89 -16.51
C THR A 85 -3.54 7.63 -18.01
N LYS A 86 -3.07 8.58 -18.79
CA LYS A 86 -2.89 8.45 -20.23
C LYS A 86 -1.82 7.41 -20.58
N ASN A 87 -0.65 7.48 -19.96
CA ASN A 87 0.41 6.50 -20.17
C ASN A 87 0.01 5.12 -19.68
N LEU A 88 -0.66 5.05 -18.54
CA LEU A 88 -1.16 3.79 -18.00
C LEU A 88 -2.15 3.15 -18.97
N ALA A 89 -3.17 3.88 -19.43
CA ALA A 89 -4.15 3.38 -20.37
C ALA A 89 -3.51 2.81 -21.63
N ARG A 90 -2.53 3.53 -22.19
CA ARG A 90 -1.79 3.07 -23.37
C ARG A 90 -1.08 1.74 -23.13
N GLN A 91 -0.41 1.59 -21.99
CA GLN A 91 0.38 0.39 -21.68
C GLN A 91 -0.46 -0.83 -21.37
N ILE A 92 -1.66 -0.64 -20.83
CA ILE A 92 -2.56 -1.76 -20.47
C ILE A 92 -3.59 -2.07 -21.55
N GLY A 93 -3.61 -1.31 -22.65
CA GLY A 93 -4.55 -1.50 -23.75
C GLY A 93 -5.95 -1.01 -23.45
N ALA A 94 -6.13 -0.07 -22.51
CA ALA A 94 -7.40 0.57 -22.23
C ALA A 94 -7.56 1.86 -23.05
N LYS A 95 -8.80 2.26 -23.28
CA LYS A 95 -9.11 3.55 -23.92
C LYS A 95 -8.87 4.72 -22.97
N SER A 96 -9.24 4.53 -21.70
CA SER A 96 -9.03 5.51 -20.65
C SER A 96 -8.93 4.83 -19.29
N VAL A 97 -8.27 5.50 -18.35
CA VAL A 97 -8.18 5.10 -16.94
C VAL A 97 -8.44 6.33 -16.09
N ALA A 98 -9.22 6.18 -15.05
CA ALA A 98 -9.49 7.24 -14.09
C ALA A 98 -9.57 6.70 -12.66
N PRO A 99 -9.26 7.54 -11.64
CA PRO A 99 -9.47 7.13 -10.26
C PRO A 99 -10.94 6.81 -9.99
N CYS A 100 -11.20 5.77 -9.22
CA CYS A 100 -12.53 5.50 -8.68
C CYS A 100 -12.91 6.55 -7.65
N ARG A 101 -14.22 6.83 -7.52
CA ARG A 101 -14.73 7.57 -6.36
C ARG A 101 -14.43 6.79 -5.08
N PRO A 102 -14.23 7.46 -3.93
CA PRO A 102 -13.89 6.77 -2.68
C PRO A 102 -14.84 5.62 -2.32
N GLU A 103 -16.15 5.82 -2.43
CA GLU A 103 -17.14 4.79 -2.12
C GLU A 103 -17.08 3.58 -3.08
N VAL A 104 -16.73 3.81 -4.33
CA VAL A 104 -16.53 2.74 -5.33
C VAL A 104 -15.24 1.99 -5.05
N ALA A 105 -14.15 2.71 -4.76
CA ALA A 105 -12.88 2.13 -4.36
C ALA A 105 -13.02 1.25 -3.11
N ASP A 106 -13.72 1.74 -2.09
CA ASP A 106 -13.98 1.00 -0.85
C ASP A 106 -14.76 -0.29 -1.12
N ARG A 107 -15.76 -0.23 -1.97
CA ARG A 107 -16.56 -1.40 -2.33
C ARG A 107 -15.74 -2.48 -3.05
N HIS A 108 -14.87 -2.09 -3.97
CA HIS A 108 -14.03 -3.04 -4.72
C HIS A 108 -12.90 -3.62 -3.86
N SER A 109 -12.24 -2.79 -3.08
CA SER A 109 -11.09 -3.20 -2.30
C SER A 109 -11.45 -3.92 -0.99
N GLY A 110 -12.57 -3.55 -0.38
CA GLY A 110 -12.92 -3.97 0.97
C GLY A 110 -12.19 -3.18 2.06
N TYR A 111 -11.45 -2.16 1.67
CA TYR A 111 -10.73 -1.25 2.56
C TYR A 111 -11.28 0.17 2.44
N ARG A 112 -10.99 1.02 3.42
CA ARG A 112 -11.31 2.44 3.36
C ARG A 112 -10.18 3.19 2.67
N VAL A 113 -10.51 4.17 1.83
CA VAL A 113 -9.51 5.08 1.25
C VAL A 113 -8.64 5.66 2.37
N GLY A 114 -7.34 5.69 2.16
CA GLY A 114 -6.32 5.97 3.18
C GLY A 114 -5.81 4.73 3.92
N GLY A 115 -6.53 3.61 3.82
CA GLY A 115 -6.14 2.31 4.40
C GLY A 115 -6.24 1.16 3.41
N THR A 116 -6.13 1.43 2.11
CA THR A 116 -6.23 0.42 1.05
C THR A 116 -4.92 -0.32 0.88
N SER A 117 -4.98 -1.65 1.01
CA SER A 117 -3.88 -2.55 0.69
C SER A 117 -4.12 -3.24 -0.66
N PRO A 118 -3.08 -3.59 -1.42
CA PRO A 118 -3.23 -4.42 -2.60
C PRO A 118 -3.41 -5.91 -2.27
N PHE A 119 -3.13 -6.29 -1.02
CA PHE A 119 -3.24 -7.67 -0.54
C PHE A 119 -4.61 -7.93 0.09
N GLY A 120 -5.21 -9.06 -0.22
CA GLY A 120 -6.46 -9.47 0.41
C GLY A 120 -7.67 -8.61 0.04
N THR A 121 -7.71 -8.04 -1.15
CA THR A 121 -8.86 -7.25 -1.62
C THR A 121 -10.11 -8.11 -1.74
N ARG A 122 -11.27 -7.50 -1.51
CA ARG A 122 -12.57 -8.19 -1.60
C ARG A 122 -12.82 -8.72 -3.01
N ARG A 123 -12.51 -7.94 -4.02
CA ARG A 123 -12.64 -8.29 -5.43
C ARG A 123 -11.26 -8.50 -6.01
N ALA A 124 -11.07 -9.57 -6.79
CA ALA A 124 -9.86 -9.77 -7.57
C ALA A 124 -9.77 -8.69 -8.66
N MET A 125 -8.65 -7.98 -8.69
CA MET A 125 -8.39 -6.90 -9.65
C MET A 125 -7.01 -7.06 -10.26
N PRO A 126 -6.83 -6.69 -11.54
CA PRO A 126 -5.48 -6.59 -12.09
C PRO A 126 -4.66 -5.57 -11.30
N VAL A 127 -3.39 -5.86 -11.07
CA VAL A 127 -2.48 -4.98 -10.36
C VAL A 127 -1.37 -4.53 -11.29
N PHE A 128 -1.12 -3.22 -11.33
CA PHE A 128 -0.04 -2.61 -12.08
C PHE A 128 0.89 -1.88 -11.11
N ILE A 129 2.18 -2.00 -11.32
CA ILE A 129 3.19 -1.40 -10.44
C ILE A 129 4.14 -0.55 -11.25
N GLU A 130 4.38 0.68 -10.79
CA GLU A 130 5.44 1.51 -11.38
C GLU A 130 6.76 0.76 -11.31
N SER A 131 7.41 0.55 -12.47
CA SER A 131 8.56 -0.33 -12.58
C SER A 131 9.72 0.05 -11.66
N THR A 132 9.91 1.33 -11.40
CA THR A 132 10.99 1.81 -10.52
C THR A 132 10.80 1.42 -9.06
N ILE A 133 9.59 1.07 -8.63
CA ILE A 133 9.35 0.52 -7.30
C ILE A 133 10.10 -0.81 -7.11
N LEU A 134 10.18 -1.61 -8.16
CA LEU A 134 10.85 -2.91 -8.11
C LEU A 134 12.38 -2.81 -7.99
N GLU A 135 12.95 -1.64 -8.22
CA GLU A 135 14.37 -1.36 -8.02
C GLU A 135 14.71 -1.10 -6.54
N LEU A 136 13.71 -0.85 -5.70
CA LEU A 136 13.90 -0.60 -4.27
C LEU A 136 14.11 -1.92 -3.54
N PRO A 137 15.02 -1.96 -2.54
CA PRO A 137 15.23 -3.17 -1.74
C PRO A 137 14.08 -3.44 -0.77
N TRP A 138 13.29 -2.42 -0.43
CA TRP A 138 12.25 -2.45 0.56
C TRP A 138 11.25 -1.32 0.30
N ILE A 139 9.98 -1.57 0.55
CA ILE A 139 8.91 -0.56 0.46
C ILE A 139 8.03 -0.59 1.69
N ALA A 140 7.42 0.54 2.00
CA ALA A 140 6.33 0.63 2.96
C ALA A 140 5.02 0.82 2.20
N ILE A 141 4.06 -0.05 2.45
CA ILE A 141 2.77 -0.06 1.76
C ILE A 141 1.66 -0.29 2.80
N ASN A 142 0.45 0.18 2.53
CA ASN A 142 -0.61 0.06 3.52
C ASN A 142 -0.94 -1.41 3.82
N GLY A 143 -1.06 -1.72 5.09
CA GLY A 143 -1.36 -3.05 5.61
C GLY A 143 -2.85 -3.36 5.73
N GLY A 144 -3.74 -2.50 5.22
CA GLY A 144 -5.19 -2.73 5.22
C GLY A 144 -5.95 -1.96 6.29
N ARG A 145 -5.37 -0.89 6.80
CA ARG A 145 -5.99 -0.01 7.79
C ARG A 145 -5.34 1.37 7.76
N ARG A 146 -6.11 2.42 8.01
CA ARG A 146 -5.59 3.77 8.22
C ARG A 146 -4.61 3.78 9.39
N GLY A 147 -3.46 4.44 9.22
CA GLY A 147 -2.43 4.50 10.24
C GLY A 147 -1.59 3.24 10.39
N TYR A 148 -1.56 2.40 9.35
CA TYR A 148 -0.86 1.12 9.40
C TYR A 148 -0.17 0.79 8.08
N LEU A 149 1.14 0.99 8.03
CA LEU A 149 1.97 0.54 6.92
C LEU A 149 2.68 -0.77 7.30
N ILE A 150 3.00 -1.56 6.29
CA ILE A 150 3.87 -2.73 6.40
C ILE A 150 5.11 -2.52 5.52
N GLY A 151 6.25 -2.99 6.03
CA GLY A 151 7.49 -3.03 5.26
C GLY A 151 7.66 -4.39 4.61
N ILE A 152 7.94 -4.41 3.31
CA ILE A 152 7.96 -5.65 2.53
C ILE A 152 8.91 -5.52 1.34
N ASP A 153 9.40 -6.63 0.84
CA ASP A 153 10.10 -6.69 -0.44
C ASP A 153 9.09 -6.39 -1.58
N PRO A 154 9.36 -5.41 -2.45
CA PRO A 154 8.42 -5.05 -3.52
C PRO A 154 8.16 -6.18 -4.51
N ARG A 155 9.07 -7.14 -4.65
CA ARG A 155 8.89 -8.30 -5.54
C ARG A 155 7.73 -9.19 -5.14
N VAL A 156 7.30 -9.14 -3.88
CA VAL A 156 6.11 -9.85 -3.41
C VAL A 156 4.85 -9.39 -4.16
N CYS A 157 4.78 -8.14 -4.57
CA CYS A 157 3.68 -7.64 -5.40
C CYS A 157 3.60 -8.39 -6.74
N VAL A 158 4.75 -8.74 -7.31
CA VAL A 158 4.80 -9.52 -8.56
C VAL A 158 4.51 -11.01 -8.31
N THR A 159 5.17 -11.61 -7.33
CA THR A 159 5.06 -13.06 -7.09
C THR A 159 3.70 -13.47 -6.50
N LEU A 160 3.11 -12.64 -5.63
CA LEU A 160 1.85 -12.96 -4.97
C LEU A 160 0.63 -12.40 -5.70
N LEU A 161 0.73 -11.18 -6.23
CA LEU A 161 -0.41 -10.48 -6.86
C LEU A 161 -0.39 -10.55 -8.39
N GLY A 162 0.70 -11.01 -8.98
CA GLY A 162 0.88 -10.95 -10.43
C GLY A 162 0.97 -9.52 -10.96
N ALA A 163 1.48 -8.57 -10.14
CA ALA A 163 1.59 -7.18 -10.54
C ALA A 163 2.43 -7.04 -11.81
N ARG A 164 1.90 -6.29 -12.77
CA ARG A 164 2.56 -6.02 -14.05
C ARG A 164 3.31 -4.69 -13.98
N PRO A 165 4.60 -4.66 -14.27
CA PRO A 165 5.36 -3.42 -14.35
C PRO A 165 4.86 -2.51 -15.47
N VAL A 166 4.72 -1.22 -15.15
CA VAL A 166 4.35 -0.15 -16.08
C VAL A 166 5.21 1.08 -15.82
N GLN A 167 5.20 2.01 -16.73
CA GLN A 167 5.92 3.29 -16.61
C GLN A 167 4.94 4.43 -16.75
N CYS A 168 4.41 4.88 -15.62
CA CYS A 168 3.35 5.90 -15.62
C CYS A 168 3.54 6.96 -14.52
N ALA A 169 4.73 7.04 -13.90
CA ALA A 169 5.00 8.03 -12.88
C ALA A 169 5.18 9.44 -13.47
N LEU A 170 4.53 10.41 -12.83
CA LEU A 170 4.73 11.83 -13.06
C LEU A 170 5.30 12.48 -11.81
N ALA A 171 6.17 13.46 -11.97
CA ALA A 171 6.59 14.32 -10.87
C ALA A 171 5.38 15.07 -10.30
N GLU A 172 5.33 15.19 -8.98
CA GLU A 172 4.36 16.05 -8.31
C GLU A 172 4.66 17.53 -8.53
#